data_36f8c741a2f34e78e6f397dbcae282b6
#
_entry.id   36f8c741a2f34e78e6f397dbcae282b6
#
_cell.length_a   1.000
_cell.length_b   1.000
_cell.length_c   1.000
_cell.angle_alpha   90.00
_cell.angle_beta   90.00
_cell.angle_gamma   90.00
#
_symmetry.space_group_name_H-M   'P 1'
#
loop_
_entity.id
_entity.type
_entity.pdbx_description
1 polymer ?
#
loop_
_entity_poly.entity_id
_entity_poly.type
_entity_poly.pdbx_seq_one_letter_code
_entity_poly.pdbx_strand_id
1 'polypeptide(L)'
;LVFEKTKTQKQANIFYVIIIFGLVTGNLWIYPDKIAKGWDATIAHIPYYHLRKKMIDYIEDKGIPFSEVGSEIPNTSGIKYIDLSDDDRTFPLKDLKVDKYIFYSNIYNMFTNEEIDELKQNWIPEKEYRCLQVYVRLYRNPRYPEPDYHEPEYQEPEYIKNSS
;
A
#
# COMPACT_ATOMS: atom_id res chain seq x y z
N LEU A 1 -27.83 -16.76 -28.32
CA LEU A 1 -27.37 -17.86 -29.19
C LEU A 1 -26.59 -18.95 -28.41
N VAL A 2 -25.93 -18.64 -27.30
CA VAL A 2 -25.26 -19.64 -26.43
C VAL A 2 -26.30 -20.42 -25.60
N PHE A 3 -27.40 -19.81 -25.28
CA PHE A 3 -28.45 -20.41 -24.41
C PHE A 3 -29.34 -21.45 -25.13
N GLU A 4 -29.43 -21.43 -26.43
CA GLU A 4 -30.20 -22.46 -27.18
C GLU A 4 -29.61 -23.86 -27.13
N LYS A 5 -28.34 -24.02 -26.69
CA LYS A 5 -27.66 -25.30 -26.61
C LYS A 5 -27.62 -25.93 -25.20
N THR A 6 -28.14 -25.27 -24.18
CA THR A 6 -28.20 -25.87 -22.82
C THR A 6 -29.37 -26.87 -22.77
N LYS A 7 -29.03 -28.15 -22.85
CA LYS A 7 -30.01 -29.24 -22.97
C LYS A 7 -30.88 -29.47 -21.74
N THR A 8 -30.59 -28.88 -20.59
CA THR A 8 -31.38 -29.05 -19.37
C THR A 8 -31.37 -27.80 -18.48
N GLN A 9 -32.49 -27.53 -17.82
CA GLN A 9 -32.61 -26.45 -16.82
C GLN A 9 -31.49 -26.51 -15.73
N LYS A 10 -31.08 -27.72 -15.39
CA LYS A 10 -29.99 -27.92 -14.41
C LYS A 10 -28.65 -27.36 -14.90
N GLN A 11 -28.33 -27.54 -16.19
CA GLN A 11 -27.10 -27.01 -16.78
C GLN A 11 -27.14 -25.46 -16.84
N ALA A 12 -28.30 -24.90 -17.18
CA ALA A 12 -28.50 -23.45 -17.17
C ALA A 12 -28.28 -22.87 -15.75
N ASN A 13 -28.85 -23.50 -14.72
CA ASN A 13 -28.70 -23.06 -13.35
C ASN A 13 -27.22 -23.12 -12.89
N ILE A 14 -26.49 -24.19 -13.20
CA ILE A 14 -25.06 -24.30 -12.90
C ILE A 14 -24.29 -23.17 -13.58
N PHE A 15 -24.59 -22.88 -14.83
CA PHE A 15 -23.94 -21.80 -15.58
C PHE A 15 -24.19 -20.43 -14.95
N TYR A 16 -25.43 -20.13 -14.55
CA TYR A 16 -25.74 -18.90 -13.81
C TYR A 16 -25.00 -18.79 -12.49
N VAL A 17 -24.92 -19.88 -11.70
CA VAL A 17 -24.16 -19.90 -10.46
C VAL A 17 -22.69 -19.59 -10.69
N ILE A 18 -22.08 -20.17 -11.71
CA ILE A 18 -20.67 -19.90 -12.07
C ILE A 18 -20.47 -18.42 -12.44
N ILE A 19 -21.37 -17.85 -13.26
CA ILE A 19 -21.30 -16.44 -13.65
C ILE A 19 -21.43 -15.54 -12.42
N ILE A 20 -22.46 -15.76 -11.59
CA ILE A 20 -22.69 -14.95 -10.39
C ILE A 20 -21.48 -15.06 -9.45
N PHE A 21 -20.96 -16.27 -9.24
CA PHE A 21 -19.78 -16.48 -8.42
C PHE A 21 -18.56 -15.73 -8.98
N GLY A 22 -18.33 -15.80 -10.30
CA GLY A 22 -17.25 -15.06 -10.95
C GLY A 22 -17.40 -13.53 -10.84
N LEU A 23 -18.62 -13.01 -11.00
CA LEU A 23 -18.90 -11.59 -10.85
C LEU A 23 -18.67 -11.10 -9.43
N VAL A 24 -19.10 -11.87 -8.43
CA VAL A 24 -18.92 -11.52 -7.01
C VAL A 24 -17.44 -11.61 -6.61
N THR A 25 -16.81 -12.74 -6.91
CA THR A 25 -15.40 -12.95 -6.52
C THR A 25 -14.43 -12.09 -7.31
N GLY A 26 -14.74 -11.76 -8.55
CA GLY A 26 -13.90 -10.89 -9.39
C GLY A 26 -13.62 -9.52 -8.76
N ASN A 27 -14.54 -9.01 -7.94
CA ASN A 27 -14.35 -7.75 -7.21
C ASN A 27 -13.42 -7.86 -5.98
N LEU A 28 -13.01 -9.06 -5.61
CA LEU A 28 -12.18 -9.32 -4.43
C LEU A 28 -10.73 -9.66 -4.79
N TRP A 29 -10.40 -9.70 -6.08
CA TRP A 29 -9.09 -10.14 -6.53
C TRP A 29 -8.19 -8.95 -6.82
N ILE A 30 -6.92 -9.10 -6.41
CA ILE A 30 -5.82 -8.20 -6.73
C ILE A 30 -4.83 -8.96 -7.60
N TYR A 31 -4.39 -8.34 -8.67
CA TYR A 31 -3.41 -8.94 -9.55
C TYR A 31 -2.00 -8.89 -8.92
N PRO A 32 -1.08 -9.77 -9.36
CA PRO A 32 0.34 -9.65 -9.02
C PRO A 32 0.93 -8.30 -9.45
N ASP A 33 1.92 -7.81 -8.74
CA ASP A 33 2.53 -6.49 -8.91
C ASP A 33 2.84 -6.09 -10.36
N LYS A 34 3.34 -7.05 -11.14
CA LYS A 34 3.76 -6.80 -12.55
C LYS A 34 2.61 -6.80 -13.57
N ILE A 35 1.39 -7.08 -13.14
CA ILE A 35 0.21 -7.15 -14.03
C ILE A 35 -0.75 -5.99 -13.78
N ALA A 36 -0.80 -5.49 -12.58
CA ALA A 36 -1.90 -4.67 -12.06
C ALA A 36 -1.57 -3.18 -11.97
N LYS A 37 -1.12 -2.57 -13.06
CA LYS A 37 -1.01 -1.12 -13.09
C LYS A 37 -2.39 -0.47 -12.98
N GLY A 38 -2.58 0.38 -11.94
CA GLY A 38 -3.79 1.15 -11.76
C GLY A 38 -5.04 0.34 -11.40
N TRP A 39 -4.89 -0.78 -10.71
CA TRP A 39 -6.02 -1.63 -10.32
C TRP A 39 -6.72 -1.10 -9.06
N ASP A 40 -7.56 -0.11 -9.26
CA ASP A 40 -8.34 0.58 -8.24
C ASP A 40 -9.85 0.44 -8.43
N ALA A 41 -10.27 -0.31 -9.46
CA ALA A 41 -11.68 -0.43 -9.85
C ALA A 41 -12.49 -1.44 -9.02
N THR A 42 -11.88 -2.13 -8.03
CA THR A 42 -12.56 -3.13 -7.21
C THR A 42 -12.52 -2.76 -5.74
N ILE A 43 -13.49 -3.29 -4.95
CA ILE A 43 -13.52 -3.09 -3.50
C ILE A 43 -12.32 -3.69 -2.77
N ALA A 44 -11.52 -4.52 -3.44
CA ALA A 44 -10.32 -5.13 -2.89
C ALA A 44 -9.23 -4.11 -2.50
N HIS A 45 -9.30 -2.87 -3.02
CA HIS A 45 -8.38 -1.79 -2.66
C HIS A 45 -8.66 -1.13 -1.30
N ILE A 46 -9.86 -1.29 -0.74
CA ILE A 46 -10.27 -0.60 0.49
C ILE A 46 -9.25 -0.71 1.63
N PRO A 47 -8.62 -1.88 1.91
CA PRO A 47 -7.62 -1.99 2.95
C PRO A 47 -6.42 -1.05 2.81
N TYR A 48 -6.13 -0.58 1.59
CA TYR A 48 -5.01 0.32 1.31
C TYR A 48 -5.02 1.57 2.18
N TYR A 49 -6.15 2.24 2.32
CA TYR A 49 -6.24 3.51 3.06
C TYR A 49 -5.80 3.37 4.51
N HIS A 50 -6.23 2.28 5.16
CA HIS A 50 -5.81 1.98 6.54
C HIS A 50 -4.32 1.61 6.62
N LEU A 51 -3.81 0.82 5.69
CA LEU A 51 -2.40 0.43 5.65
C LEU A 51 -1.51 1.64 5.33
N ARG A 52 -1.98 2.51 4.41
CA ARG A 52 -1.32 3.77 4.07
C ARG A 52 -1.19 4.66 5.30
N LYS A 53 -2.27 4.87 6.05
CA LYS A 53 -2.24 5.67 7.27
C LYS A 53 -1.23 5.11 8.27
N LYS A 54 -1.25 3.80 8.53
CA LYS A 54 -0.25 3.15 9.41
C LYS A 54 1.19 3.37 8.94
N MET A 55 1.43 3.41 7.63
CA MET A 55 2.76 3.66 7.11
C MET A 55 3.17 5.12 7.30
N ILE A 56 2.22 6.06 7.13
CA ILE A 56 2.46 7.48 7.39
C ILE A 56 2.79 7.68 8.88
N ASP A 57 1.98 7.12 9.78
CA ASP A 57 2.21 7.17 11.22
C ASP A 57 3.62 6.60 11.57
N TYR A 58 4.02 5.48 10.95
CA TYR A 58 5.36 4.91 11.14
C TYR A 58 6.48 5.83 10.65
N ILE A 59 6.32 6.48 9.49
CA ILE A 59 7.29 7.43 8.93
C ILE A 59 7.46 8.62 9.89
N GLU A 60 6.36 9.12 10.45
CA GLU A 60 6.37 10.19 11.44
C GLU A 60 7.03 9.78 12.75
N ASP A 61 6.63 8.63 13.32
CA ASP A 61 7.19 8.09 14.55
C ASP A 61 8.70 7.87 14.47
N LYS A 62 9.20 7.54 13.29
CA LYS A 62 10.62 7.39 13.00
C LYS A 62 11.32 8.72 12.67
N GLY A 63 10.58 9.82 12.61
CA GLY A 63 11.15 11.13 12.25
C GLY A 63 11.71 11.20 10.83
N ILE A 64 11.23 10.34 9.92
CA ILE A 64 11.66 10.34 8.51
C ILE A 64 11.00 11.52 7.79
N PRO A 65 11.78 12.46 7.24
CA PRO A 65 11.20 13.57 6.49
C PRO A 65 10.45 13.08 5.24
N PHE A 66 9.23 13.55 5.01
CA PHE A 66 8.46 13.17 3.82
C PHE A 66 9.17 13.51 2.52
N SER A 67 9.96 14.58 2.51
CA SER A 67 10.79 14.98 1.36
C SER A 67 11.87 13.97 0.96
N GLU A 68 12.18 13.00 1.82
CA GLU A 68 13.15 11.93 1.56
C GLU A 68 12.48 10.61 1.14
N VAL A 69 11.14 10.59 1.09
CA VAL A 69 10.35 9.40 0.78
C VAL A 69 9.65 9.56 -0.56
N GLY A 70 10.21 8.99 -1.59
CA GLY A 70 9.58 8.97 -2.91
C GLY A 70 8.37 8.03 -2.95
N SER A 71 7.32 8.42 -3.67
CA SER A 71 6.12 7.60 -3.84
C SER A 71 5.45 7.87 -5.19
N GLU A 72 4.29 7.26 -5.39
CA GLU A 72 3.42 7.42 -6.56
C GLU A 72 2.02 7.88 -6.15
N ILE A 73 1.19 8.17 -7.14
CA ILE A 73 -0.23 8.44 -6.90
C ILE A 73 -0.85 7.25 -6.14
N PRO A 74 -1.64 7.48 -5.06
CA PRO A 74 -2.21 8.77 -4.65
C PRO A 74 -1.33 9.57 -3.66
N ASN A 75 -0.19 9.05 -3.18
CA ASN A 75 0.62 9.66 -2.13
C ASN A 75 1.29 10.98 -2.56
N THR A 76 1.48 11.19 -3.86
CA THR A 76 1.98 12.45 -4.42
C THR A 76 0.93 13.57 -4.45
N SER A 77 -0.30 13.27 -4.08
CA SER A 77 -1.32 14.28 -3.77
C SER A 77 -1.27 14.64 -2.29
N GLY A 78 -1.76 15.82 -1.92
CA GLY A 78 -1.80 16.22 -0.50
C GLY A 78 -2.58 15.22 0.35
N ILE A 79 -2.05 14.89 1.50
CA ILE A 79 -2.63 13.91 2.44
C ILE A 79 -4.10 14.26 2.74
N LYS A 80 -4.40 15.55 2.89
CA LYS A 80 -5.76 16.06 3.15
C LYS A 80 -6.81 15.57 2.16
N TYR A 81 -6.46 15.40 0.89
CA TYR A 81 -7.43 14.98 -0.13
C TYR A 81 -7.78 13.49 -0.04
N ILE A 82 -6.90 12.70 0.57
CA ILE A 82 -7.08 11.25 0.70
C ILE A 82 -7.65 10.89 2.07
N ASP A 83 -7.12 11.51 3.12
CA ASP A 83 -7.48 11.20 4.51
C ASP A 83 -8.57 12.14 5.05
N LEU A 84 -9.06 13.09 4.21
CA LEU A 84 -10.05 14.12 4.59
C LEU A 84 -9.64 14.87 5.87
N SER A 85 -8.37 15.24 5.96
CA SER A 85 -7.73 15.93 7.07
C SER A 85 -7.31 17.35 6.69
N ASP A 86 -6.71 18.09 7.61
CA ASP A 86 -6.10 19.41 7.35
C ASP A 86 -4.60 19.30 6.99
N ASP A 87 -4.09 18.11 6.70
CA ASP A 87 -2.69 17.88 6.40
C ASP A 87 -2.35 18.16 4.93
N ASP A 88 -1.65 19.25 4.70
CA ASP A 88 -1.22 19.70 3.36
C ASP A 88 0.05 19.00 2.86
N ARG A 89 0.71 18.16 3.69
CA ARG A 89 1.94 17.49 3.30
C ARG A 89 1.68 16.51 2.15
N THR A 90 2.73 16.23 1.40
CA THR A 90 2.72 15.31 0.26
C THR A 90 4.06 14.61 0.16
N PHE A 91 4.09 13.45 -0.46
CA PHE A 91 5.32 12.77 -0.83
C PHE A 91 5.79 13.24 -2.21
N PRO A 92 7.10 13.41 -2.45
CA PRO A 92 7.62 13.65 -3.78
C PRO A 92 7.35 12.45 -4.71
N LEU A 93 7.32 12.72 -6.02
CA LEU A 93 7.32 11.66 -7.00
C LEU A 93 8.63 10.86 -6.89
N LYS A 94 8.53 9.53 -6.89
CA LYS A 94 9.68 8.64 -6.75
C LYS A 94 10.81 8.91 -7.75
N ASP A 95 12.03 8.87 -7.26
CA ASP A 95 13.25 8.72 -8.06
C ASP A 95 14.23 7.77 -7.35
N LEU A 96 14.31 6.52 -7.83
CA LEU A 96 15.14 5.48 -7.23
C LEU A 96 16.65 5.81 -7.23
N LYS A 97 17.07 6.84 -7.97
CA LYS A 97 18.47 7.26 -8.03
C LYS A 97 18.88 8.15 -6.87
N VAL A 98 17.93 8.93 -6.34
CA VAL A 98 18.19 9.96 -5.34
C VAL A 98 17.43 9.80 -4.03
N ASP A 99 16.29 9.10 -4.04
CA ASP A 99 15.47 8.94 -2.84
C ASP A 99 16.16 8.05 -1.81
N LYS A 100 16.02 8.42 -0.54
CA LYS A 100 16.48 7.60 0.58
C LYS A 100 15.51 6.48 0.90
N TYR A 101 14.23 6.77 0.74
CA TYR A 101 13.14 5.82 0.97
C TYR A 101 12.18 5.81 -0.21
N ILE A 102 11.51 4.67 -0.39
CA ILE A 102 10.41 4.53 -1.35
C ILE A 102 9.21 3.93 -0.62
N PHE A 103 8.10 4.66 -0.62
CA PHE A 103 6.81 4.18 -0.16
C PHE A 103 6.07 3.51 -1.33
N TYR A 104 6.11 2.19 -1.34
CA TYR A 104 5.54 1.33 -2.37
C TYR A 104 4.22 0.70 -1.90
N SER A 105 3.28 0.50 -2.83
CA SER A 105 2.09 -0.32 -2.64
C SER A 105 1.89 -1.24 -3.85
N ASN A 106 1.33 -2.43 -3.63
CA ASN A 106 0.97 -3.34 -4.71
C ASN A 106 -0.35 -2.98 -5.41
N ILE A 107 -1.08 -2.00 -4.88
CA ILE A 107 -2.23 -1.36 -5.54
C ILE A 107 -1.93 0.11 -5.76
N TYR A 108 -2.69 0.78 -6.63
CA TYR A 108 -2.33 2.13 -7.11
C TYR A 108 -0.86 2.18 -7.57
N ASN A 109 -0.45 1.12 -8.27
CA ASN A 109 0.94 0.87 -8.57
C ASN A 109 1.28 1.39 -9.96
N MET A 110 2.00 2.51 -10.01
CA MET A 110 2.51 3.13 -11.24
C MET A 110 3.99 2.82 -11.48
N PHE A 111 4.59 1.95 -10.67
CA PHE A 111 5.98 1.51 -10.85
C PHE A 111 6.11 0.65 -12.10
N THR A 112 7.21 0.80 -12.83
CA THR A 112 7.56 -0.11 -13.90
C THR A 112 8.01 -1.47 -13.36
N ASN A 113 8.01 -2.49 -14.21
CA ASN A 113 8.47 -3.82 -13.79
C ASN A 113 9.93 -3.80 -13.35
N GLU A 114 10.75 -3.00 -14.03
CA GLU A 114 12.18 -2.81 -13.75
C GLU A 114 12.37 -2.14 -12.38
N GLU A 115 11.58 -1.12 -12.06
CA GLU A 115 11.61 -0.46 -10.74
C GLU A 115 11.17 -1.40 -9.62
N ILE A 116 10.15 -2.22 -9.86
CA ILE A 116 9.69 -3.23 -8.89
C ILE A 116 10.77 -4.28 -8.64
N ASP A 117 11.45 -4.74 -9.69
CA ASP A 117 12.55 -5.68 -9.58
C ASP A 117 13.74 -5.05 -8.85
N GLU A 118 14.09 -3.80 -9.16
CA GLU A 118 15.13 -3.04 -8.46
C GLU A 118 14.84 -2.93 -6.96
N LEU A 119 13.62 -2.53 -6.58
CA LEU A 119 13.22 -2.45 -5.19
C LEU A 119 13.32 -3.79 -4.46
N LYS A 120 12.87 -4.87 -5.09
CA LYS A 120 12.85 -6.21 -4.48
C LYS A 120 14.23 -6.85 -4.34
N GLN A 121 15.16 -6.54 -5.25
CA GLN A 121 16.47 -7.17 -5.28
C GLN A 121 17.55 -6.36 -4.56
N ASN A 122 17.47 -5.03 -4.64
CA ASN A 122 18.57 -4.15 -4.27
C ASN A 122 18.25 -3.22 -3.10
N TRP A 123 16.96 -3.06 -2.74
CA TRP A 123 16.55 -2.19 -1.64
C TRP A 123 16.22 -2.98 -0.37
N ILE A 124 16.41 -2.36 0.78
CA ILE A 124 16.15 -2.96 2.08
C ILE A 124 14.68 -2.73 2.46
N PRO A 125 13.88 -3.78 2.69
CA PRO A 125 12.52 -3.62 3.19
C PRO A 125 12.57 -3.19 4.66
N GLU A 126 12.27 -1.92 4.92
CA GLU A 126 12.32 -1.31 6.26
C GLU A 126 11.06 -1.65 7.08
N LYS A 127 9.88 -1.53 6.45
CA LYS A 127 8.59 -1.80 7.07
C LYS A 127 7.57 -2.29 6.05
N GLU A 128 6.74 -3.24 6.46
CA GLU A 128 5.58 -3.68 5.68
C GLU A 128 4.34 -3.74 6.57
N TYR A 129 3.23 -3.26 6.02
CA TYR A 129 1.89 -3.53 6.53
C TYR A 129 1.07 -4.25 5.47
N ARG A 130 0.32 -5.27 5.90
CA ARG A 130 -0.45 -6.12 4.99
C ARG A 130 -1.85 -6.38 5.54
N CYS A 131 -2.82 -6.41 4.64
CA CYS A 131 -4.17 -6.88 4.92
C CYS A 131 -4.66 -7.67 3.70
N LEU A 132 -4.89 -8.96 3.88
CA LEU A 132 -5.22 -9.89 2.79
C LEU A 132 -4.17 -9.81 1.66
N GLN A 133 -4.60 -9.44 0.46
CA GLN A 133 -3.75 -9.33 -0.73
C GLN A 133 -3.09 -7.95 -0.87
N VAL A 134 -3.60 -6.93 -0.16
CA VAL A 134 -3.07 -5.56 -0.20
C VAL A 134 -1.90 -5.43 0.76
N TYR A 135 -0.84 -4.81 0.32
CA TYR A 135 0.26 -4.40 1.20
C TYR A 135 0.86 -3.07 0.79
N VAL A 136 1.41 -2.40 1.78
CA VAL A 136 2.26 -1.22 1.61
C VAL A 136 3.61 -1.54 2.21
N ARG A 137 4.67 -1.04 1.61
CA ARG A 137 6.04 -1.28 2.05
C ARG A 137 6.88 -0.03 1.93
N LEU A 138 7.64 0.26 2.97
CA LEU A 138 8.69 1.25 2.95
C LEU A 138 10.00 0.53 2.63
N TYR A 139 10.64 0.93 1.55
CA TYR A 139 11.98 0.48 1.20
C TYR A 139 12.99 1.55 1.55
N ARG A 140 14.15 1.15 2.07
CA ARG A 140 15.30 2.00 2.30
C ARG A 140 16.39 1.74 1.27
N ASN A 141 16.95 2.80 0.74
CA ASN A 141 18.06 2.71 -0.20
C ASN A 141 19.34 2.30 0.55
N PRO A 142 20.01 1.19 0.20
CA PRO A 142 21.20 0.72 0.89
C PRO A 142 22.41 1.67 0.77
N ARG A 143 22.37 2.65 -0.14
CA ARG A 143 23.42 3.67 -0.26
C ARG A 143 23.46 4.64 0.92
N TYR A 144 22.37 4.73 1.67
CA TYR A 144 22.28 5.60 2.85
C TYR A 144 22.41 4.75 4.11
N PRO A 145 23.18 5.22 5.12
CA PRO A 145 23.31 4.51 6.39
C PRO A 145 21.95 4.36 7.08
N GLU A 146 21.89 3.38 7.94
CA GLU A 146 20.72 3.24 8.81
C GLU A 146 20.58 4.50 9.66
N PRO A 147 19.39 5.12 9.69
CA PRO A 147 19.21 6.31 10.50
C PRO A 147 19.40 5.96 11.97
N ASP A 148 20.11 6.82 12.69
CA ASP A 148 20.26 6.74 14.14
C ASP A 148 18.90 7.12 14.75
N TYR A 149 17.99 6.15 14.82
CA TYR A 149 16.73 6.34 15.51
C TYR A 149 17.01 6.37 17.01
N HIS A 150 17.12 7.56 17.57
CA HIS A 150 16.97 7.70 19.01
C HIS A 150 15.53 7.33 19.33
N GLU A 151 15.32 6.16 19.93
CA GLU A 151 14.04 5.91 20.60
C GLU A 151 13.80 7.10 21.54
N PRO A 152 12.67 7.80 21.43
CA PRO A 152 12.37 8.87 22.36
C PRO A 152 12.47 8.27 23.77
N GLU A 153 13.39 8.81 24.59
CA GLU A 153 13.58 8.38 25.96
C GLU A 153 12.21 8.46 26.64
N TYR A 154 11.66 7.30 27.00
CA TYR A 154 10.34 7.23 27.65
C TYR A 154 10.43 7.99 28.97
N GLN A 155 10.05 9.26 28.96
CA GLN A 155 9.91 10.06 30.18
C GLN A 155 8.66 9.55 30.91
N GLU A 156 8.90 8.81 31.96
CA GLU A 156 7.84 8.34 32.85
C GLU A 156 7.04 9.54 33.39
N PRO A 157 5.72 9.56 33.18
CA PRO A 157 4.91 10.71 33.57
C PRO A 157 5.08 11.02 35.05
N GLU A 158 5.31 12.28 35.41
CA GLU A 158 5.64 12.76 36.77
C GLU A 158 4.59 12.36 37.84
N TYR A 159 3.37 12.02 37.45
CA TYR A 159 2.30 11.61 38.36
C TYR A 159 2.54 10.23 39.00
N ILE A 160 3.40 9.38 38.40
CA ILE A 160 3.76 8.07 38.98
C ILE A 160 4.80 8.20 40.10
N LYS A 161 5.64 9.23 40.05
CA LYS A 161 6.71 9.47 41.07
C LYS A 161 6.19 9.96 42.41
N ASN A 162 4.96 10.46 42.48
CA ASN A 162 4.42 11.07 43.72
C ASN A 162 3.44 10.13 44.49
N SER A 163 3.36 8.85 44.12
CA SER A 163 2.47 7.86 44.74
C SER A 163 3.20 6.76 45.55
N SER A 164 4.42 7.05 46.06
CA SER A 164 5.17 6.13 46.90
C SER A 164 5.32 6.69 48.31
#